data_16712e19ab98e3e7792eb4e05f928e14
#
_entry.id   16712e19ab98e3e7792eb4e05f928e14
#
_cell.length_a   1.000
_cell.length_b   1.000
_cell.length_c   1.000
_cell.angle_alpha   90.00
_cell.angle_beta   90.00
_cell.angle_gamma   90.00
#
_symmetry.space_group_name_H-M   'P 1'
#
loop_
_entity.id
_entity.type
_entity.pdbx_description
1 polymer ?
#
loop_
_entity_poly.entity_id
_entity_poly.type
_entity_poly.pdbx_seq_one_letter_code
_entity_poly.pdbx_strand_id
1 'polypeptide(L)'
;MLRPLPQALLVKHLTHILSQEEINYSENALWQLASSAQGSVRDCLSLTDQAIAFSGGVIDDTTVVQMLGLIDNTDILALLTDIYYDNRTNLVAKIEQLRLQMVDGSAMLERLAETLHALALVQMLPSLTMGRRPSEQARLQEIAAIVPADMLQLYYEITLKTRETLKFALTPMQAFE
;
A
#
# COMPACT_ATOMS: atom_id res chain seq x y z
N MET A 1 8.69 -26.30 -6.23
CA MET A 1 8.11 -25.03 -5.78
C MET A 1 8.58 -23.89 -6.68
N LEU A 2 7.67 -23.18 -7.29
CA LEU A 2 8.01 -22.05 -8.15
C LEU A 2 8.42 -20.86 -7.29
N ARG A 3 9.50 -20.17 -7.67
CA ARG A 3 9.92 -18.97 -6.97
C ARG A 3 8.94 -17.82 -7.27
N PRO A 4 8.59 -16.99 -6.27
CA PRO A 4 7.80 -15.80 -6.53
C PRO A 4 8.47 -14.88 -7.53
N LEU A 5 7.71 -14.33 -8.47
CA LEU A 5 8.24 -13.38 -9.45
C LEU A 5 8.26 -11.97 -8.86
N PRO A 6 9.26 -11.15 -9.22
CA PRO A 6 9.26 -9.74 -8.85
C PRO A 6 8.02 -9.02 -9.39
N GLN A 7 7.50 -8.06 -8.63
CA GLN A 7 6.32 -7.29 -9.03
C GLN A 7 6.51 -6.63 -10.40
N ALA A 8 7.70 -6.11 -10.67
CA ALA A 8 8.00 -5.46 -11.95
C ALA A 8 7.80 -6.39 -13.15
N LEU A 9 8.15 -7.67 -13.02
CA LEU A 9 7.94 -8.67 -14.08
C LEU A 9 6.46 -8.98 -14.26
N LEU A 10 5.70 -9.09 -13.17
CA LEU A 10 4.26 -9.30 -13.23
C LEU A 10 3.56 -8.12 -13.89
N VAL A 11 3.93 -6.89 -13.55
CA VAL A 11 3.39 -5.68 -14.19
C VAL A 11 3.69 -5.66 -15.67
N LYS A 12 4.91 -5.98 -16.06
CA LYS A 12 5.31 -6.05 -17.47
C LYS A 12 4.48 -7.07 -18.23
N HIS A 13 4.24 -8.23 -17.65
CA HIS A 13 3.42 -9.29 -18.24
C HIS A 13 1.96 -8.85 -18.40
N LEU A 14 1.39 -8.22 -17.38
CA LEU A 14 0.03 -7.68 -17.45
C LEU A 14 -0.09 -6.58 -18.51
N THR A 15 0.87 -5.68 -18.59
CA THR A 15 0.91 -4.63 -19.61
C THR A 15 0.85 -5.22 -21.02
N HIS A 16 1.63 -6.27 -21.25
CA HIS A 16 1.65 -6.95 -22.54
C HIS A 16 0.27 -7.57 -22.88
N ILE A 17 -0.30 -8.31 -21.94
CA ILE A 17 -1.60 -8.98 -22.14
C ILE A 17 -2.71 -7.97 -22.38
N LEU A 18 -2.81 -6.92 -21.55
CA LEU A 18 -3.86 -5.92 -21.64
C LEU A 18 -3.73 -5.09 -22.92
N SER A 19 -2.52 -4.83 -23.37
CA SER A 19 -2.28 -4.14 -24.65
C SER A 19 -2.75 -4.98 -25.83
N GLN A 20 -2.55 -6.30 -25.78
CA GLN A 20 -3.03 -7.21 -26.83
C GLN A 20 -4.54 -7.31 -26.88
N GLU A 21 -5.21 -7.23 -25.73
CA GLU A 21 -6.67 -7.30 -25.62
C GLU A 21 -7.34 -5.94 -25.73
N GLU A 22 -6.58 -4.87 -25.96
CA GLU A 22 -7.08 -3.49 -26.11
C GLU A 22 -7.87 -3.01 -24.88
N ILE A 23 -7.44 -3.41 -23.68
CA ILE A 23 -8.05 -2.99 -22.42
C ILE A 23 -7.29 -1.78 -21.86
N ASN A 24 -8.03 -0.71 -21.54
CA ASN A 24 -7.45 0.46 -20.90
C ASN A 24 -7.12 0.16 -19.43
N TYR A 25 -5.97 0.62 -18.98
CA TYR A 25 -5.50 0.42 -17.61
C TYR A 25 -4.70 1.61 -17.10
N SER A 26 -4.63 1.76 -15.77
CA SER A 26 -3.66 2.63 -15.15
C SER A 26 -2.45 1.82 -14.67
N GLU A 27 -1.27 2.37 -14.76
CA GLU A 27 -0.04 1.69 -14.32
C GLU A 27 -0.10 1.37 -12.82
N ASN A 28 -0.61 2.30 -12.01
CA ASN A 28 -0.78 2.09 -10.57
C ASN A 28 -1.66 0.89 -10.25
N ALA A 29 -2.75 0.71 -10.99
CA ALA A 29 -3.65 -0.43 -10.81
C ALA A 29 -2.92 -1.75 -11.06
N LEU A 30 -2.08 -1.83 -12.07
CA LEU A 30 -1.30 -3.03 -12.36
C LEU A 30 -0.29 -3.35 -11.25
N TRP A 31 0.34 -2.34 -10.68
CA TRP A 31 1.25 -2.54 -9.55
C TRP A 31 0.51 -3.07 -8.32
N GLN A 32 -0.71 -2.60 -8.06
CA GLN A 32 -1.53 -3.09 -6.96
C GLN A 32 -1.95 -4.55 -7.16
N LEU A 33 -2.35 -4.92 -8.38
CA LEU A 33 -2.68 -6.30 -8.73
C LEU A 33 -1.46 -7.22 -8.56
N ALA A 34 -0.31 -6.80 -9.04
CA ALA A 34 0.93 -7.55 -8.93
C ALA A 34 1.35 -7.74 -7.45
N SER A 35 1.21 -6.69 -6.64
CA SER A 35 1.49 -6.75 -5.20
C SER A 35 0.59 -7.76 -4.49
N SER A 36 -0.69 -7.77 -4.82
CA SER A 36 -1.68 -8.67 -4.19
C SER A 36 -1.48 -10.13 -4.60
N ALA A 37 -0.87 -10.37 -5.74
CA ALA A 37 -0.61 -11.73 -6.25
C ALA A 37 0.57 -12.42 -5.56
N GLN A 38 1.39 -11.70 -4.80
CA GLN A 38 2.51 -12.23 -4.02
C GLN A 38 3.47 -13.12 -4.84
N GLY A 39 3.76 -12.70 -6.07
CA GLY A 39 4.69 -13.40 -6.95
C GLY A 39 4.08 -14.55 -7.76
N SER A 40 2.78 -14.83 -7.60
CA SER A 40 2.09 -15.86 -8.35
C SER A 40 1.52 -15.31 -9.66
N VAL A 41 1.95 -15.82 -10.80
CA VAL A 41 1.41 -15.44 -12.11
C VAL A 41 -0.06 -15.82 -12.22
N ARG A 42 -0.42 -17.00 -11.75
CA ARG A 42 -1.80 -17.50 -11.77
C ARG A 42 -2.74 -16.59 -11.00
N ASP A 43 -2.37 -16.22 -9.78
CA ASP A 43 -3.17 -15.33 -8.94
C ASP A 43 -3.26 -13.94 -9.55
N CYS A 44 -2.17 -13.45 -10.14
CA CYS A 44 -2.13 -12.17 -10.81
C CYS A 44 -3.11 -12.11 -11.99
N LEU A 45 -3.13 -13.14 -12.83
CA LEU A 45 -4.07 -13.24 -13.95
C LEU A 45 -5.51 -13.36 -13.47
N SER A 46 -5.76 -14.15 -12.44
CA SER A 46 -7.09 -14.30 -11.85
C SER A 46 -7.61 -12.98 -11.29
N LEU A 47 -6.77 -12.23 -10.54
CA LEU A 47 -7.14 -10.92 -10.03
C LEU A 47 -7.38 -9.91 -11.14
N THR A 48 -6.61 -9.98 -12.23
CA THR A 48 -6.79 -9.11 -13.39
C THR A 48 -8.13 -9.38 -14.08
N ASP A 49 -8.51 -10.64 -14.25
CA ASP A 49 -9.82 -11.00 -14.80
C ASP A 49 -10.95 -10.48 -13.93
N GLN A 50 -10.82 -10.60 -12.62
CA GLN A 50 -11.80 -10.05 -11.66
C GLN A 50 -11.90 -8.52 -11.79
N ALA A 51 -10.75 -7.84 -11.95
CA ALA A 51 -10.71 -6.39 -12.11
C ALA A 51 -11.41 -5.94 -13.39
N ILE A 52 -11.23 -6.65 -14.48
CA ILE A 52 -11.92 -6.37 -15.75
C ILE A 52 -13.44 -6.50 -15.57
N ALA A 53 -13.88 -7.59 -14.96
CA ALA A 53 -15.30 -7.83 -14.70
C ALA A 53 -15.91 -6.79 -13.74
N PHE A 54 -15.18 -6.44 -12.69
CA PHE A 54 -15.64 -5.48 -11.68
C PHE A 54 -15.72 -4.05 -12.25
N SER A 55 -14.78 -3.68 -13.09
CA SER A 55 -14.67 -2.30 -13.61
C SER A 55 -15.50 -2.04 -14.88
N GLY A 56 -15.99 -3.08 -15.52
CA GLY A 56 -16.72 -2.94 -16.79
C GLY A 56 -15.81 -2.67 -17.99
N GLY A 57 -14.53 -3.01 -17.90
CA GLY A 57 -13.59 -2.98 -19.04
C GLY A 57 -12.45 -1.97 -18.94
N VAL A 58 -12.40 -1.18 -17.86
CA VAL A 58 -11.27 -0.25 -17.61
C VAL A 58 -10.70 -0.53 -16.25
N ILE A 59 -9.39 -0.83 -16.18
CA ILE A 59 -8.71 -1.11 -14.92
C ILE A 59 -8.09 0.19 -14.40
N ASP A 60 -8.78 0.89 -13.48
CA ASP A 60 -8.28 2.10 -12.85
C ASP A 60 -7.89 1.85 -11.37
N ASP A 61 -7.18 2.81 -10.78
CA ASP A 61 -6.69 2.71 -9.40
C ASP A 61 -7.83 2.55 -8.40
N THR A 62 -8.85 3.38 -8.50
CA THR A 62 -9.99 3.39 -7.59
C THR A 62 -10.72 2.05 -7.59
N THR A 63 -10.97 1.52 -8.77
CA THR A 63 -11.67 0.25 -8.95
C THR A 63 -10.89 -0.91 -8.34
N VAL A 64 -9.58 -0.98 -8.58
CA VAL A 64 -8.72 -2.04 -8.04
C VAL A 64 -8.64 -1.96 -6.52
N VAL A 65 -8.47 -0.76 -5.98
CA VAL A 65 -8.44 -0.55 -4.52
C VAL A 65 -9.73 -1.01 -3.88
N GLN A 66 -10.88 -0.67 -4.45
CA GLN A 66 -12.19 -1.09 -3.94
C GLN A 66 -12.37 -2.61 -4.02
N MET A 67 -12.03 -3.20 -5.15
CA MET A 67 -12.19 -4.64 -5.39
C MET A 67 -11.35 -5.47 -4.43
N LEU A 68 -10.10 -5.07 -4.20
CA LEU A 68 -9.17 -5.81 -3.35
C LEU A 68 -9.30 -5.46 -1.87
N GLY A 69 -10.09 -4.43 -1.52
CA GLY A 69 -10.17 -3.93 -0.16
C GLY A 69 -8.85 -3.37 0.33
N LEU A 70 -8.02 -2.88 -0.58
CA LEU A 70 -6.69 -2.39 -0.27
C LEU A 70 -6.73 -0.95 0.25
N ILE A 71 -5.67 -0.63 0.96
CA ILE A 71 -5.40 0.73 1.41
C ILE A 71 -4.35 1.32 0.47
N ASP A 72 -4.60 2.51 -0.06
CA ASP A 72 -3.64 3.18 -0.91
C ASP A 72 -2.41 3.58 -0.10
N ASN A 73 -1.21 3.24 -0.59
CA ASN A 73 0.04 3.65 0.04
C ASN A 73 0.17 5.17 0.16
N THR A 74 -0.40 5.92 -0.77
CA THR A 74 -0.42 7.38 -0.73
C THR A 74 -1.15 7.88 0.51
N ASP A 75 -2.26 7.24 0.90
CA ASP A 75 -3.02 7.59 2.10
C ASP A 75 -2.21 7.32 3.37
N ILE A 76 -1.48 6.22 3.43
CA ILE A 76 -0.60 5.90 4.58
C ILE A 76 0.53 6.91 4.70
N LEU A 77 1.18 7.27 3.60
CA LEU A 77 2.24 8.25 3.59
C LEU A 77 1.74 9.64 3.99
N ALA A 78 0.54 10.02 3.55
CA ALA A 78 -0.11 11.26 3.95
C ALA A 78 -0.44 11.27 5.44
N LEU A 79 -0.92 10.15 5.99
CA LEU A 79 -1.15 10.00 7.44
C LEU A 79 0.13 10.22 8.24
N LEU A 80 1.23 9.59 7.83
CA LEU A 80 2.51 9.75 8.50
C LEU A 80 3.00 11.19 8.47
N THR A 81 2.83 11.87 7.35
CA THR A 81 3.17 13.29 7.21
C THR A 81 2.34 14.15 8.14
N ASP A 82 1.03 13.90 8.22
CA ASP A 82 0.14 14.63 9.13
C ASP A 82 0.47 14.37 10.59
N ILE A 83 0.86 13.17 10.95
CA ILE A 83 1.30 12.82 12.31
C ILE A 83 2.58 13.59 12.64
N TYR A 84 3.55 13.61 11.74
CA TYR A 84 4.82 14.28 11.96
C TYR A 84 4.67 15.79 12.13
N TYR A 85 3.81 16.43 11.32
CA TYR A 85 3.54 17.87 11.40
C TYR A 85 2.44 18.25 12.37
N ASP A 86 1.89 17.29 13.13
CA ASP A 86 0.80 17.46 14.08
C ASP A 86 -0.43 18.14 13.48
N ASN A 87 -0.75 17.78 12.25
CA ASN A 87 -1.93 18.29 11.53
C ASN A 87 -3.18 17.52 11.93
N ARG A 88 -3.72 17.83 13.09
CA ARG A 88 -4.84 17.09 13.71
C ARG A 88 -6.11 17.13 12.89
N THR A 89 -6.40 18.25 12.27
CA THR A 89 -7.62 18.42 11.46
C THR A 89 -7.64 17.45 10.27
N ASN A 90 -6.53 17.39 9.51
CA ASN A 90 -6.42 16.47 8.39
C ASN A 90 -6.40 15.02 8.86
N LEU A 91 -5.72 14.75 9.98
CA LEU A 91 -5.61 13.40 10.53
C LEU A 91 -6.99 12.85 10.92
N VAL A 92 -7.80 13.64 11.65
CA VAL A 92 -9.16 13.25 12.03
C VAL A 92 -10.03 13.02 10.80
N ALA A 93 -9.96 13.90 9.81
CA ALA A 93 -10.74 13.77 8.58
C ALA A 93 -10.38 12.48 7.81
N LYS A 94 -9.11 12.13 7.74
CA LYS A 94 -8.66 10.89 7.09
C LYS A 94 -9.10 9.64 7.84
N ILE A 95 -9.01 9.64 9.16
CA ILE A 95 -9.45 8.52 9.98
C ILE A 95 -10.96 8.29 9.80
N GLU A 96 -11.76 9.36 9.82
CA GLU A 96 -13.19 9.24 9.58
C GLU A 96 -13.52 8.73 8.18
N GLN A 97 -12.78 9.19 7.16
CA GLN A 97 -12.94 8.69 5.81
C GLN A 97 -12.65 7.18 5.74
N LEU A 98 -11.60 6.72 6.38
CA LEU A 98 -11.25 5.30 6.43
C LEU A 98 -12.32 4.47 7.14
N ARG A 99 -12.91 5.00 8.22
CA ARG A 99 -14.04 4.35 8.89
C ARG A 99 -15.24 4.20 7.97
N LEU A 100 -15.59 5.27 7.25
CA LEU A 100 -16.71 5.24 6.31
C LEU A 100 -16.49 4.26 5.17
N GLN A 101 -15.25 4.05 4.76
CA GLN A 101 -14.88 3.06 3.75
C GLN A 101 -14.83 1.63 4.31
N MET A 102 -15.11 1.45 5.59
CA MET A 102 -15.10 0.17 6.29
C MET A 102 -13.76 -0.58 6.14
N VAL A 103 -12.66 0.18 6.18
CA VAL A 103 -11.31 -0.39 6.08
C VAL A 103 -10.98 -1.16 7.36
N ASP A 104 -10.36 -2.34 7.20
CA ASP A 104 -9.93 -3.14 8.33
C ASP A 104 -8.73 -2.50 9.05
N GLY A 105 -8.90 -2.18 10.34
CA GLY A 105 -7.86 -1.59 11.17
C GLY A 105 -6.62 -2.47 11.32
N SER A 106 -6.79 -3.79 11.30
CA SER A 106 -5.68 -4.73 11.33
C SER A 106 -4.81 -4.63 10.07
N ALA A 107 -5.45 -4.55 8.89
CA ALA A 107 -4.76 -4.34 7.63
C ALA A 107 -4.06 -2.98 7.59
N MET A 108 -4.67 -1.94 8.16
CA MET A 108 -4.07 -0.61 8.28
C MET A 108 -2.78 -0.63 9.11
N LEU A 109 -2.81 -1.30 10.26
CA LEU A 109 -1.62 -1.43 11.13
C LEU A 109 -0.50 -2.18 10.43
N GLU A 110 -0.83 -3.25 9.74
CA GLU A 110 0.16 -4.02 8.97
C GLU A 110 0.79 -3.17 7.88
N ARG A 111 -0.02 -2.45 7.12
CA ARG A 111 0.46 -1.56 6.06
C ARG A 111 1.30 -0.41 6.61
N LEU A 112 0.90 0.15 7.74
CA LEU A 112 1.66 1.20 8.41
C LEU A 112 3.04 0.69 8.85
N ALA A 113 3.10 -0.50 9.44
CA ALA A 113 4.38 -1.11 9.85
C ALA A 113 5.29 -1.37 8.63
N GLU A 114 4.75 -1.89 7.55
CA GLU A 114 5.50 -2.11 6.30
C GLU A 114 6.05 -0.80 5.73
N THR A 115 5.23 0.25 5.73
CA THR A 115 5.62 1.57 5.22
C THR A 115 6.73 2.18 6.08
N LEU A 116 6.61 2.11 7.40
CA LEU A 116 7.64 2.61 8.32
C LEU A 116 8.97 1.86 8.15
N HIS A 117 8.89 0.54 7.97
CA HIS A 117 10.07 -0.27 7.69
C HIS A 117 10.72 0.13 6.36
N ALA A 118 9.91 0.35 5.32
CA ALA A 118 10.39 0.80 4.02
C ALA A 118 11.07 2.17 4.11
N LEU A 119 10.52 3.11 4.87
CA LEU A 119 11.13 4.42 5.09
C LEU A 119 12.49 4.30 5.80
N ALA A 120 12.59 3.43 6.80
CA ALA A 120 13.85 3.19 7.50
C ALA A 120 14.91 2.60 6.55
N LEU A 121 14.53 1.65 5.70
CA LEU A 121 15.44 1.08 4.69
C LEU A 121 15.91 2.13 3.69
N VAL A 122 15.02 3.02 3.24
CA VAL A 122 15.36 4.10 2.32
C VAL A 122 16.36 5.07 2.95
N GLN A 123 16.22 5.36 4.25
CA GLN A 123 17.19 6.20 4.96
C GLN A 123 18.58 5.56 5.05
N MET A 124 18.62 4.24 5.27
CA MET A 124 19.88 3.50 5.39
C MET A 124 20.52 3.20 4.03
N LEU A 125 19.69 2.90 3.05
CA LEU A 125 20.11 2.45 1.71
C LEU A 125 19.31 3.19 0.63
N PRO A 126 19.61 4.48 0.37
CA PRO A 126 18.82 5.31 -0.55
C PRO A 126 18.75 4.77 -1.99
N SER A 127 19.74 3.99 -2.41
CA SER A 127 19.79 3.41 -3.75
C SER A 127 18.97 2.13 -3.90
N LEU A 128 18.46 1.57 -2.81
CA LEU A 128 17.71 0.31 -2.83
C LEU A 128 16.27 0.57 -3.26
N THR A 129 15.90 0.05 -4.43
CA THR A 129 14.54 0.25 -4.97
C THR A 129 13.57 -0.86 -4.60
N MET A 130 14.06 -2.05 -4.31
CA MET A 130 13.26 -3.24 -3.93
C MET A 130 12.11 -3.55 -4.89
N GLY A 131 12.24 -3.19 -6.16
CA GLY A 131 11.22 -3.44 -7.17
C GLY A 131 9.98 -2.55 -7.05
N ARG A 132 10.04 -1.46 -6.30
CA ARG A 132 8.93 -0.52 -6.18
C ARG A 132 8.76 0.33 -7.43
N ARG A 133 7.54 0.89 -7.60
CA ARG A 133 7.29 1.88 -8.64
C ARG A 133 8.21 3.09 -8.45
N PRO A 134 8.71 3.71 -9.54
CA PRO A 134 9.54 4.91 -9.40
C PRO A 134 8.85 6.05 -8.64
N SER A 135 7.54 6.26 -8.83
CA SER A 135 6.78 7.28 -8.12
C SER A 135 6.68 7.00 -6.62
N GLU A 136 6.47 5.75 -6.23
CA GLU A 136 6.45 5.34 -4.83
C GLU A 136 7.82 5.49 -4.19
N GLN A 137 8.87 5.08 -4.87
CA GLN A 137 10.25 5.22 -4.39
C GLN A 137 10.61 6.70 -4.18
N ALA A 138 10.25 7.57 -5.11
CA ALA A 138 10.48 9.01 -4.98
C ALA A 138 9.74 9.60 -3.77
N ARG A 139 8.50 9.19 -3.54
CA ARG A 139 7.70 9.63 -2.40
C ARG A 139 8.29 9.16 -1.07
N LEU A 140 8.74 7.91 -1.01
CA LEU A 140 9.42 7.37 0.17
C LEU A 140 10.70 8.13 0.47
N GLN A 141 11.51 8.43 -0.54
CA GLN A 141 12.74 9.21 -0.37
C GLN A 141 12.45 10.62 0.13
N GLU A 142 11.40 11.26 -0.38
CA GLU A 142 10.98 12.58 0.06
C GLU A 142 10.61 12.60 1.55
N ILE A 143 9.79 11.65 1.98
CA ILE A 143 9.37 11.56 3.39
C ILE A 143 10.53 11.12 4.28
N ALA A 144 11.37 10.20 3.84
CA ALA A 144 12.55 9.76 4.58
C ALA A 144 13.54 10.91 4.82
N ALA A 145 13.59 11.90 3.93
CA ALA A 145 14.43 13.09 4.10
C ALA A 145 13.85 14.07 5.13
N ILE A 146 12.53 14.05 5.35
CA ILE A 146 11.82 14.95 6.27
C ILE A 146 11.81 14.40 7.70
N VAL A 147 11.45 13.12 7.88
CA VAL A 147 11.25 12.51 9.20
C VAL A 147 12.58 11.95 9.72
N PRO A 148 13.05 12.36 10.92
CA PRO A 148 14.29 11.82 11.51
C PRO A 148 14.20 10.32 11.78
N ALA A 149 15.33 9.64 11.74
CA ALA A 149 15.41 8.19 11.96
C ALA A 149 14.89 7.75 13.34
N ASP A 150 15.15 8.54 14.38
CA ASP A 150 14.65 8.25 15.74
C ASP A 150 13.11 8.34 15.81
N MET A 151 12.50 9.27 15.10
CA MET A 151 11.05 9.39 15.02
C MET A 151 10.44 8.22 14.27
N LEU A 152 11.05 7.78 13.16
CA LEU A 152 10.59 6.58 12.44
C LEU A 152 10.68 5.34 13.32
N GLN A 153 11.74 5.20 14.09
CA GLN A 153 11.90 4.09 15.02
C GLN A 153 10.82 4.10 16.10
N LEU A 154 10.51 5.27 16.64
CA LEU A 154 9.46 5.42 17.64
C LEU A 154 8.08 5.03 17.07
N TYR A 155 7.74 5.54 15.89
CA TYR A 155 6.47 5.20 15.22
C TYR A 155 6.37 3.71 14.94
N TYR A 156 7.45 3.10 14.48
CA TYR A 156 7.51 1.67 14.21
C TYR A 156 7.28 0.84 15.47
N GLU A 157 7.94 1.19 16.57
CA GLU A 157 7.76 0.51 17.87
C GLU A 157 6.33 0.64 18.37
N ILE A 158 5.72 1.82 18.29
CA ILE A 158 4.33 2.03 18.68
C ILE A 158 3.40 1.17 17.83
N THR A 159 3.62 1.12 16.53
CA THR A 159 2.80 0.33 15.60
C THR A 159 2.90 -1.16 15.90
N LEU A 160 4.09 -1.69 16.11
CA LEU A 160 4.29 -3.10 16.47
C LEU A 160 3.63 -3.44 17.81
N LYS A 161 3.79 -2.59 18.81
CA LYS A 161 3.17 -2.77 20.11
C LYS A 161 1.65 -2.77 20.02
N THR A 162 1.09 -1.88 19.22
CA THR A 162 -0.36 -1.82 18.98
C THR A 162 -0.86 -3.09 18.31
N ARG A 163 -0.12 -3.64 17.36
CA ARG A 163 -0.46 -4.92 16.72
C ARG A 163 -0.48 -6.08 17.72
N GLU A 164 0.47 -6.11 18.64
CA GLU A 164 0.51 -7.14 19.70
C GLU A 164 -0.70 -7.07 20.62
N THR A 165 -1.19 -5.87 20.90
CA THR A 165 -2.34 -5.64 21.77
C THR A 165 -3.67 -5.65 21.04
N LEU A 166 -3.69 -5.83 19.73
CA LEU A 166 -4.88 -5.78 18.89
C LEU A 166 -6.00 -6.71 19.37
N LYS A 167 -5.64 -7.89 19.84
CA LYS A 167 -6.58 -8.88 20.36
C LYS A 167 -7.37 -8.41 21.59
N PHE A 168 -6.90 -7.37 22.26
CA PHE A 168 -7.55 -6.79 23.44
C PHE A 168 -8.38 -5.55 23.08
N ALA A 169 -8.32 -5.07 21.85
CA ALA A 169 -9.10 -3.93 21.40
C ALA A 169 -10.55 -4.36 21.10
N LEU A 170 -11.50 -3.47 21.32
CA LEU A 170 -12.91 -3.72 20.98
C LEU A 170 -13.08 -3.92 19.47
N THR A 171 -12.37 -3.13 18.68
CA THR A 171 -12.33 -3.28 17.22
C THR A 171 -10.91 -3.05 16.71
N PRO A 172 -10.51 -3.69 15.60
CA PRO A 172 -9.20 -3.44 14.98
C PRO A 172 -8.98 -1.96 14.60
N MET A 173 -10.05 -1.25 14.25
CA MET A 173 -9.97 0.16 13.88
C MET A 173 -9.63 1.04 15.08
N GLN A 174 -10.17 0.74 16.27
CA GLN A 174 -9.81 1.45 17.51
C GLN A 174 -8.33 1.29 17.85
N ALA A 175 -7.77 0.12 17.65
CA ALA A 175 -6.35 -0.11 17.86
C ALA A 175 -5.49 0.71 16.90
N PHE A 176 -5.94 0.87 15.66
CA PHE A 176 -5.26 1.70 14.67
C PHE A 176 -5.31 3.19 15.05
N GLU A 177 -6.44 3.69 15.49
CA GLU A 177 -6.63 5.09 15.88
C GLU A 177 -5.75 5.52 17.05
#